data_7935366bbc372479f91475ef245ca967
#
_entry.id   7935366bbc372479f91475ef245ca967
#
_cell.length_a   1.000
_cell.length_b   1.000
_cell.length_c   1.000
_cell.angle_alpha   90.00
_cell.angle_beta   90.00
_cell.angle_gamma   90.00
#
_symmetry.space_group_name_H-M   'P 1'
#
loop_
_entity.id
_entity.type
_entity.pdbx_description
1 polymer ?
#
loop_
_entity_poly.entity_id
_entity_poly.type
_entity_poly.pdbx_seq_one_letter_code
_entity_poly.pdbx_strand_id
1 'polypeptide(L)'
;PGHSVDLATSPNAWHLKPRVSHVQFLYFADPTPETAALMSGDVDILSDLATPQALSRFQDPSRYDVITGTTNYEVVMGMNNQSTALSDERVRRAIMHAIDRENLMKAVTNGQGSLIGSMVPPTDPWYEDLAGKLPYDPDQARRLLKEAGHGNGLTLRMRVPTLPYATASARIIASELKQVGITLVTDELEFPARWLDAVYTRADYDLTIVGHFEPRDIVNWANPDYYWRYDNPKFQKLVTKAMTGPASEVNDTMKQAARILNDDVSGGFLYLMPKITITRAGITGLGHNATSLSFDLTGLEDKA
;
A
#
# COMPACT_ATOMS: atom_id res chain seq x y z
N PRO A 1 -3.41 8.31 27.11
CA PRO A 1 -2.68 7.98 25.89
C PRO A 1 -3.43 6.91 25.10
N GLY A 2 -3.53 7.06 23.77
CA GLY A 2 -4.13 6.08 22.89
C GLY A 2 -5.60 6.29 22.51
N HIS A 3 -6.29 7.31 23.04
CA HIS A 3 -7.66 7.62 22.66
C HIS A 3 -7.76 8.90 21.83
N SER A 4 -7.04 9.95 22.21
CA SER A 4 -7.08 11.24 21.52
C SER A 4 -5.79 12.04 21.62
N VAL A 5 -5.64 12.99 20.71
CA VAL A 5 -4.67 14.09 20.76
C VAL A 5 -5.40 15.40 20.55
N ASP A 6 -5.18 16.36 21.44
CA ASP A 6 -5.76 17.69 21.39
C ASP A 6 -4.69 18.70 20.97
N LEU A 7 -5.01 19.50 19.94
CA LEU A 7 -4.17 20.57 19.43
C LEU A 7 -4.87 21.92 19.59
N ALA A 8 -4.15 22.93 20.04
CA ALA A 8 -4.62 24.30 20.09
C ALA A 8 -3.67 25.20 19.29
N THR A 9 -4.21 26.30 18.73
CA THR A 9 -3.42 27.30 18.02
C THR A 9 -2.36 27.91 18.94
N SER A 10 -1.10 27.87 18.51
CA SER A 10 -0.01 28.53 19.22
C SER A 10 -0.10 30.05 19.06
N PRO A 11 -0.02 30.83 20.15
CA PRO A 11 0.06 32.30 20.06
C PRO A 11 1.35 32.77 19.35
N ASN A 12 2.36 31.90 19.30
CA ASN A 12 3.67 32.16 18.67
C ASN A 12 3.77 31.56 17.26
N ALA A 13 2.65 31.22 16.59
CA ALA A 13 2.67 30.70 15.22
C ALA A 13 3.36 31.74 14.30
N TRP A 14 4.47 31.33 13.71
CA TRP A 14 5.33 32.19 12.88
C TRP A 14 4.98 32.14 11.40
N HIS A 15 4.17 31.16 10.99
CA HIS A 15 3.71 30.97 9.61
C HIS A 15 2.24 31.39 9.43
N LEU A 16 1.41 30.59 8.83
CA LEU A 16 -0.02 30.85 8.67
C LEU A 16 -0.74 30.77 10.04
N LYS A 17 -1.62 31.72 10.32
CA LYS A 17 -2.52 31.59 11.47
C LYS A 17 -3.65 30.65 11.08
N PRO A 18 -3.81 29.50 11.77
CA PRO A 18 -4.95 28.61 11.54
C PRO A 18 -6.27 29.35 11.79
N ARG A 19 -7.28 29.05 11.00
CA ARG A 19 -8.64 29.62 11.18
C ARG A 19 -9.44 28.85 12.23
N VAL A 20 -9.06 27.61 12.48
CA VAL A 20 -9.62 26.75 13.53
C VAL A 20 -8.68 26.82 14.75
N SER A 21 -9.21 27.18 15.91
CA SER A 21 -8.41 27.40 17.13
C SER A 21 -8.09 26.12 17.91
N HIS A 22 -8.89 25.07 17.73
CA HIS A 22 -8.76 23.79 18.44
C HIS A 22 -9.15 22.64 17.53
N VAL A 23 -8.38 21.55 17.54
CA VAL A 23 -8.65 20.31 16.83
C VAL A 23 -8.36 19.12 17.74
N GLN A 24 -9.28 18.16 17.79
CA GLN A 24 -9.09 16.91 18.49
C GLN A 24 -9.00 15.77 17.48
N PHE A 25 -7.93 14.97 17.54
CA PHE A 25 -7.83 13.71 16.83
C PHE A 25 -8.33 12.58 17.74
N LEU A 26 -9.34 11.85 17.30
CA LEU A 26 -9.83 10.64 17.94
C LEU A 26 -9.30 9.41 17.22
N TYR A 27 -8.80 8.42 17.95
CA TYR A 27 -8.29 7.17 17.39
C TYR A 27 -9.30 6.05 17.54
N PHE A 28 -9.61 5.39 16.43
CA PHE A 28 -10.49 4.25 16.38
C PHE A 28 -9.67 3.00 15.98
N ALA A 29 -9.85 1.92 16.73
CA ALA A 29 -9.22 0.63 16.40
C ALA A 29 -10.02 -0.15 15.33
N ASP A 30 -11.27 0.24 15.10
CA ASP A 30 -12.22 -0.41 14.18
C ASP A 30 -12.86 0.65 13.26
N PRO A 31 -12.93 0.42 11.95
CA PRO A 31 -13.54 1.35 11.00
C PRO A 31 -15.07 1.52 11.17
N THR A 32 -15.76 0.60 11.83
CA THR A 32 -17.21 0.70 12.02
C THR A 32 -17.60 1.82 13.00
N PRO A 33 -17.04 1.90 14.22
CA PRO A 33 -17.23 3.05 15.12
C PRO A 33 -16.73 4.38 14.52
N GLU A 34 -15.64 4.39 13.77
CA GLU A 34 -15.13 5.56 13.07
C GLU A 34 -16.20 6.14 12.11
N THR A 35 -16.75 5.28 11.24
CA THR A 35 -17.81 5.66 10.30
C THR A 35 -19.07 6.16 11.04
N ALA A 36 -19.47 5.50 12.12
CA ALA A 36 -20.63 5.89 12.92
C ALA A 36 -20.44 7.25 13.59
N ALA A 37 -19.23 7.58 14.06
CA ALA A 37 -18.92 8.85 14.72
C ALA A 37 -19.13 10.05 13.79
N LEU A 38 -18.77 9.97 12.52
CA LEU A 38 -19.07 11.06 11.55
C LEU A 38 -20.58 11.15 11.29
N MET A 39 -21.27 10.02 11.18
CA MET A 39 -22.71 10.00 10.92
C MET A 39 -23.55 10.56 12.07
N SER A 40 -23.10 10.39 13.33
CA SER A 40 -23.72 10.94 14.54
C SER A 40 -23.34 12.39 14.82
N GLY A 41 -22.24 12.90 14.22
CA GLY A 41 -21.70 14.22 14.49
C GLY A 41 -20.74 14.26 15.67
N ASP A 42 -20.26 13.10 16.15
CA ASP A 42 -19.24 13.02 17.20
C ASP A 42 -17.84 13.43 16.68
N VAL A 43 -17.63 13.30 15.37
CA VAL A 43 -16.49 13.85 14.64
C VAL A 43 -16.96 14.60 13.40
N ASP A 44 -16.17 15.56 12.94
CA ASP A 44 -16.47 16.39 11.77
C ASP A 44 -15.74 15.92 10.51
N ILE A 45 -14.67 15.13 10.66
CA ILE A 45 -13.79 14.71 9.58
C ILE A 45 -13.35 13.26 9.82
N LEU A 46 -13.50 12.41 8.79
CA LEU A 46 -12.71 11.19 8.66
C LEU A 46 -11.50 11.51 7.78
N SER A 47 -10.33 11.52 8.37
CA SER A 47 -9.09 11.90 7.67
C SER A 47 -8.68 10.91 6.59
N ASP A 48 -9.07 9.64 6.75
CA ASP A 48 -8.88 8.57 5.78
C ASP A 48 -9.94 7.48 6.01
N LEU A 49 -10.74 7.19 4.99
CA LEU A 49 -11.78 6.16 5.10
C LEU A 49 -11.14 4.77 4.96
N ALA A 50 -10.88 4.11 6.09
CA ALA A 50 -10.22 2.81 6.14
C ALA A 50 -10.97 1.69 5.39
N THR A 51 -12.28 1.83 5.17
CA THR A 51 -13.12 0.88 4.43
C THR A 51 -13.82 1.61 3.27
N PRO A 52 -13.23 1.66 2.07
CA PRO A 52 -13.79 2.39 0.93
C PRO A 52 -15.22 1.99 0.54
N GLN A 53 -15.66 0.77 0.87
CA GLN A 53 -17.03 0.30 0.66
C GLN A 53 -18.07 1.10 1.46
N ALA A 54 -17.67 1.71 2.58
CA ALA A 54 -18.55 2.57 3.38
C ALA A 54 -18.85 3.93 2.69
N LEU A 55 -18.15 4.28 1.60
CA LEU A 55 -18.35 5.52 0.84
C LEU A 55 -19.81 5.72 0.40
N SER A 56 -20.54 4.63 0.14
CA SER A 56 -21.96 4.68 -0.21
C SER A 56 -22.86 5.35 0.85
N ARG A 57 -22.41 5.45 2.10
CA ARG A 57 -23.14 6.08 3.22
C ARG A 57 -23.03 7.61 3.21
N PHE A 58 -22.11 8.18 2.44
CA PHE A 58 -21.75 9.60 2.44
C PHE A 58 -22.10 10.29 1.11
N GLN A 59 -23.17 9.82 0.45
CA GLN A 59 -23.60 10.32 -0.86
C GLN A 59 -24.48 11.57 -0.81
N ASP A 60 -24.91 12.01 0.37
CA ASP A 60 -25.73 13.20 0.53
C ASP A 60 -24.86 14.47 0.60
N PRO A 61 -24.78 15.28 -0.47
CA PRO A 61 -23.90 16.45 -0.52
C PRO A 61 -24.38 17.61 0.38
N SER A 62 -25.61 17.54 0.91
CA SER A 62 -26.07 18.49 1.90
C SER A 62 -25.51 18.24 3.30
N ARG A 63 -24.96 17.05 3.52
CA ARG A 63 -24.43 16.61 4.82
C ARG A 63 -22.92 16.36 4.79
N TYR A 64 -22.37 15.91 3.66
CA TYR A 64 -20.99 15.46 3.56
C TYR A 64 -20.32 15.95 2.29
N ASP A 65 -19.02 16.27 2.41
CA ASP A 65 -18.11 16.44 1.29
C ASP A 65 -17.13 15.27 1.25
N VAL A 66 -16.98 14.67 0.06
CA VAL A 66 -16.06 13.56 -0.18
C VAL A 66 -14.89 14.04 -1.01
N ILE A 67 -13.68 13.96 -0.45
CA ILE A 67 -12.44 14.39 -1.10
C ILE A 67 -11.65 13.13 -1.42
N THR A 68 -11.47 12.83 -2.72
CA THR A 68 -10.65 11.71 -3.18
C THR A 68 -9.36 12.23 -3.81
N GLY A 69 -8.24 11.63 -3.44
CA GLY A 69 -6.92 11.96 -3.94
C GLY A 69 -6.01 10.74 -4.02
N THR A 70 -4.76 10.97 -4.39
CA THR A 70 -3.72 9.94 -4.43
C THR A 70 -2.83 9.97 -3.20
N THR A 71 -2.15 8.85 -2.95
CA THR A 71 -1.17 8.70 -1.89
C THR A 71 0.15 8.18 -2.46
N ASN A 72 1.17 8.06 -1.61
CA ASN A 72 2.33 7.18 -1.83
C ASN A 72 2.19 5.87 -1.02
N TYR A 73 0.96 5.47 -0.67
CA TYR A 73 0.71 4.24 0.05
C TYR A 73 0.66 3.05 -0.91
N GLU A 74 1.81 2.45 -1.10
CA GLU A 74 2.02 1.33 -2.01
C GLU A 74 1.69 0.01 -1.31
N VAL A 75 0.65 -0.68 -1.78
CA VAL A 75 0.33 -2.03 -1.29
C VAL A 75 1.15 -3.04 -2.09
N VAL A 76 2.04 -3.69 -1.37
CA VAL A 76 3.02 -4.64 -1.93
C VAL A 76 2.73 -6.05 -1.39
N MET A 77 2.72 -7.01 -2.29
CA MET A 77 2.84 -8.42 -1.92
C MET A 77 4.34 -8.75 -1.78
N GLY A 78 4.82 -8.76 -0.54
CA GLY A 78 6.18 -9.18 -0.24
C GLY A 78 6.36 -10.66 -0.54
N MET A 79 7.36 -10.97 -1.35
CA MET A 79 7.80 -12.33 -1.66
C MET A 79 9.13 -12.58 -0.94
N ASN A 80 9.23 -13.65 -0.16
CA ASN A 80 10.51 -14.03 0.42
C ASN A 80 11.38 -14.71 -0.65
N ASN A 81 12.28 -13.93 -1.26
CA ASN A 81 13.10 -14.38 -2.37
C ASN A 81 14.08 -15.51 -2.01
N GLN A 82 14.28 -15.83 -0.72
CA GLN A 82 15.09 -16.94 -0.23
C GLN A 82 14.26 -18.17 0.15
N SER A 83 12.92 -18.10 0.12
CA SER A 83 12.14 -19.31 0.35
C SER A 83 12.30 -20.30 -0.81
N THR A 84 12.20 -21.59 -0.51
CA THR A 84 12.54 -22.68 -1.45
C THR A 84 11.83 -22.52 -2.80
N ALA A 85 10.54 -22.20 -2.79
CA ALA A 85 9.77 -22.06 -4.03
C ALA A 85 9.98 -20.69 -4.71
N LEU A 86 10.08 -19.61 -3.91
CA LEU A 86 10.13 -18.24 -4.45
C LEU A 86 11.55 -17.78 -4.81
N SER A 87 12.59 -18.57 -4.55
CA SER A 87 13.93 -18.35 -5.10
C SER A 87 13.95 -18.51 -6.63
N ASP A 88 13.01 -19.29 -7.20
CA ASP A 88 12.82 -19.41 -8.64
C ASP A 88 11.95 -18.26 -9.19
N GLU A 89 12.54 -17.43 -10.04
CA GLU A 89 11.85 -16.30 -10.67
C GLU A 89 10.61 -16.75 -11.46
N ARG A 90 10.62 -17.94 -12.06
CA ARG A 90 9.48 -18.47 -12.81
C ARG A 90 8.24 -18.65 -11.93
N VAL A 91 8.44 -19.05 -10.68
CA VAL A 91 7.35 -19.17 -9.70
C VAL A 91 6.82 -17.80 -9.32
N ARG A 92 7.68 -16.83 -9.05
CA ARG A 92 7.26 -15.45 -8.74
C ARG A 92 6.49 -14.83 -9.91
N ARG A 93 6.98 -15.02 -11.13
CA ARG A 93 6.33 -14.56 -12.36
C ARG A 93 4.97 -15.24 -12.58
N ALA A 94 4.88 -16.55 -12.32
CA ALA A 94 3.62 -17.29 -12.39
C ALA A 94 2.58 -16.74 -11.41
N ILE A 95 2.99 -16.42 -10.18
CA ILE A 95 2.11 -15.81 -9.18
C ILE A 95 1.56 -14.48 -9.72
N MET A 96 2.39 -13.62 -10.29
CA MET A 96 1.94 -12.32 -10.81
C MET A 96 1.02 -12.45 -12.02
N HIS A 97 1.24 -13.41 -12.92
CA HIS A 97 0.32 -13.68 -14.04
C HIS A 97 -1.00 -14.31 -13.60
N ALA A 98 -1.05 -14.94 -12.42
CA ALA A 98 -2.27 -15.53 -11.89
C ALA A 98 -3.19 -14.55 -11.17
N ILE A 99 -2.72 -13.33 -10.86
CA ILE A 99 -3.48 -12.32 -10.11
C ILE A 99 -4.04 -11.26 -11.07
N ASP A 100 -5.36 -11.13 -11.11
CA ASP A 100 -6.05 -10.00 -11.75
C ASP A 100 -5.96 -8.77 -10.84
N ARG A 101 -4.84 -8.04 -10.96
CA ARG A 101 -4.57 -6.87 -10.10
C ARG A 101 -5.58 -5.74 -10.29
N GLU A 102 -6.16 -5.62 -11.48
CA GLU A 102 -7.19 -4.61 -11.73
C GLU A 102 -8.48 -4.92 -10.97
N ASN A 103 -8.93 -6.18 -11.03
CA ASN A 103 -10.08 -6.63 -10.28
C ASN A 103 -9.82 -6.60 -8.76
N LEU A 104 -8.64 -7.05 -8.33
CA LEU A 104 -8.20 -6.97 -6.93
C LEU A 104 -8.27 -5.55 -6.41
N MET A 105 -7.63 -4.59 -7.10
CA MET A 105 -7.64 -3.18 -6.72
C MET A 105 -9.07 -2.63 -6.65
N LYS A 106 -9.89 -2.86 -7.69
CA LYS A 106 -11.29 -2.40 -7.71
C LYS A 106 -12.10 -2.94 -6.54
N ALA A 107 -11.92 -4.21 -6.20
CA ALA A 107 -12.64 -4.84 -5.10
C ALA A 107 -12.24 -4.29 -3.73
N VAL A 108 -10.94 -4.04 -3.51
CA VAL A 108 -10.43 -3.57 -2.21
C VAL A 108 -10.62 -2.08 -2.02
N THR A 109 -10.41 -1.27 -3.07
CA THR A 109 -10.45 0.20 -2.99
C THR A 109 -11.77 0.82 -3.46
N ASN A 110 -12.79 0.01 -3.75
CA ASN A 110 -14.04 0.46 -4.38
C ASN A 110 -13.80 1.23 -5.70
N GLY A 111 -12.78 0.81 -6.47
CA GLY A 111 -12.41 1.43 -7.73
C GLY A 111 -11.63 2.74 -7.65
N GLN A 112 -11.25 3.19 -6.45
CA GLN A 112 -10.58 4.49 -6.25
C GLN A 112 -9.05 4.43 -6.29
N GLY A 113 -8.45 3.24 -6.29
CA GLY A 113 -7.00 3.05 -6.34
C GLY A 113 -6.40 3.17 -7.74
N SER A 114 -5.08 2.97 -7.84
CA SER A 114 -4.36 2.86 -9.11
C SER A 114 -3.32 1.74 -9.06
N LEU A 115 -3.09 1.08 -10.20
CA LEU A 115 -2.06 0.04 -10.29
C LEU A 115 -0.66 0.65 -10.28
N ILE A 116 0.29 -0.10 -9.73
CA ILE A 116 1.72 0.20 -9.80
C ILE A 116 2.48 -1.01 -10.35
N GLY A 117 3.60 -0.77 -11.01
CA GLY A 117 4.45 -1.82 -11.57
C GLY A 117 5.81 -1.95 -10.89
N SER A 118 6.10 -1.05 -9.95
CA SER A 118 7.29 -1.08 -9.09
C SER A 118 6.94 -0.33 -7.81
N MET A 119 7.85 -0.27 -6.85
CA MET A 119 7.68 0.50 -5.61
C MET A 119 8.00 1.98 -5.85
N VAL A 120 7.22 2.60 -6.73
CA VAL A 120 7.35 4.00 -7.13
C VAL A 120 5.96 4.57 -7.44
N PRO A 121 5.45 5.53 -6.67
CA PRO A 121 4.18 6.18 -6.94
C PRO A 121 4.28 7.19 -8.08
N PRO A 122 3.19 7.51 -8.79
CA PRO A 122 3.16 8.51 -9.87
C PRO A 122 3.57 9.92 -9.46
N THR A 123 3.62 10.21 -8.16
CA THR A 123 4.09 11.50 -7.62
C THR A 123 5.60 11.65 -7.63
N ASP A 124 6.36 10.57 -7.80
CA ASP A 124 7.82 10.61 -7.83
C ASP A 124 8.35 11.00 -9.21
N PRO A 125 9.38 11.86 -9.29
CA PRO A 125 9.93 12.33 -10.57
C PRO A 125 10.59 11.24 -11.41
N TRP A 126 10.87 10.07 -10.82
CA TRP A 126 11.39 8.88 -11.51
C TRP A 126 10.33 7.82 -11.80
N TYR A 127 9.05 8.16 -11.64
CA TYR A 127 7.97 7.25 -11.99
C TYR A 127 8.02 6.84 -13.47
N GLU A 128 7.73 5.57 -13.69
CA GLU A 128 7.49 4.98 -15.00
C GLU A 128 6.34 3.99 -14.86
N ASP A 129 5.38 4.02 -15.78
CA ASP A 129 4.29 3.06 -15.76
C ASP A 129 4.78 1.68 -16.22
N LEU A 130 5.00 0.81 -15.27
CA LEU A 130 5.40 -0.59 -15.47
C LEU A 130 4.26 -1.57 -15.16
N ALA A 131 3.07 -1.08 -14.84
CA ALA A 131 1.96 -1.93 -14.39
C ALA A 131 1.54 -2.98 -15.45
N GLY A 132 1.62 -2.65 -16.73
CA GLY A 132 1.26 -3.54 -17.82
C GLY A 132 2.29 -4.63 -18.16
N LYS A 133 3.47 -4.65 -17.53
CA LYS A 133 4.56 -5.61 -17.84
C LYS A 133 4.23 -7.06 -17.45
N LEU A 134 3.41 -7.27 -16.44
CA LEU A 134 2.99 -8.57 -15.95
C LEU A 134 1.45 -8.65 -16.01
N PRO A 135 0.87 -8.86 -17.22
CA PRO A 135 -0.58 -8.92 -17.38
C PRO A 135 -1.17 -10.18 -16.74
N TYR A 136 -2.45 -10.15 -16.40
CA TYR A 136 -3.19 -11.31 -15.96
C TYR A 136 -3.27 -12.33 -17.10
N ASP A 137 -2.65 -13.49 -16.91
CA ASP A 137 -2.60 -14.63 -17.86
C ASP A 137 -2.47 -15.94 -17.07
N PRO A 138 -3.57 -16.51 -16.59
CA PRO A 138 -3.55 -17.78 -15.85
C PRO A 138 -2.95 -18.96 -16.63
N ASP A 139 -3.03 -18.94 -17.97
CA ASP A 139 -2.44 -20.00 -18.78
C ASP A 139 -0.92 -19.88 -18.81
N GLN A 140 -0.38 -18.67 -18.90
CA GLN A 140 1.05 -18.43 -18.74
C GLN A 140 1.51 -18.83 -17.33
N ALA A 141 0.73 -18.52 -16.29
CA ALA A 141 1.03 -18.92 -14.93
C ALA A 141 1.18 -20.46 -14.80
N ARG A 142 0.24 -21.23 -15.36
CA ARG A 142 0.31 -22.70 -15.35
C ARG A 142 1.54 -23.23 -16.10
N ARG A 143 1.88 -22.64 -17.26
CA ARG A 143 3.09 -23.01 -18.03
C ARG A 143 4.36 -22.80 -17.19
N LEU A 144 4.52 -21.62 -16.58
CA LEU A 144 5.68 -21.29 -15.76
C LEU A 144 5.80 -22.21 -14.53
N LEU A 145 4.69 -22.51 -13.85
CA LEU A 145 4.68 -23.45 -12.73
C LEU A 145 5.12 -24.85 -13.16
N LYS A 146 4.65 -25.32 -14.30
CA LYS A 146 5.07 -26.63 -14.85
C LYS A 146 6.56 -26.64 -15.19
N GLU A 147 7.08 -25.59 -15.82
CA GLU A 147 8.51 -25.43 -16.14
C GLU A 147 9.38 -25.33 -14.89
N ALA A 148 8.86 -24.75 -13.81
CA ALA A 148 9.52 -24.70 -12.51
C ALA A 148 9.40 -25.99 -11.69
N GLY A 149 8.74 -27.05 -12.22
CA GLY A 149 8.58 -28.34 -11.54
C GLY A 149 7.36 -28.45 -10.64
N HIS A 150 6.46 -27.46 -10.64
CA HIS A 150 5.27 -27.38 -9.78
C HIS A 150 3.95 -27.70 -10.53
N GLY A 151 4.01 -28.45 -11.64
CA GLY A 151 2.83 -28.80 -12.44
C GLY A 151 1.78 -29.64 -11.72
N ASN A 152 2.13 -30.27 -10.60
CA ASN A 152 1.24 -31.07 -9.75
C ASN A 152 0.69 -30.29 -8.54
N GLY A 153 0.95 -28.99 -8.47
CA GLY A 153 0.54 -28.10 -7.38
C GLY A 153 1.71 -27.60 -6.54
N LEU A 154 1.45 -26.47 -5.87
CA LEU A 154 2.39 -25.82 -4.96
C LEU A 154 1.61 -25.30 -3.76
N THR A 155 2.15 -25.51 -2.55
CA THR A 155 1.60 -24.93 -1.33
C THR A 155 2.56 -23.87 -0.80
N LEU A 156 2.03 -22.66 -0.54
CA LEU A 156 2.78 -21.54 0.00
C LEU A 156 2.11 -21.03 1.27
N ARG A 157 2.91 -20.51 2.20
CA ARG A 157 2.44 -19.89 3.41
C ARG A 157 2.36 -18.38 3.23
N MET A 158 1.14 -17.82 3.41
CA MET A 158 0.91 -16.39 3.40
C MET A 158 0.66 -15.90 4.82
N ARG A 159 1.41 -14.89 5.28
CA ARG A 159 1.20 -14.23 6.56
C ARG A 159 0.89 -12.77 6.35
N VAL A 160 -0.30 -12.33 6.74
CA VAL A 160 -0.77 -10.95 6.54
C VAL A 160 -1.12 -10.28 7.86
N PRO A 161 -0.94 -8.96 7.97
CA PRO A 161 -1.41 -8.21 9.12
C PRO A 161 -2.95 -8.19 9.14
N THR A 162 -3.54 -8.09 10.34
CA THR A 162 -4.99 -7.92 10.54
C THR A 162 -5.46 -6.52 10.15
N LEU A 163 -5.09 -6.08 8.94
CA LEU A 163 -5.51 -4.81 8.36
C LEU A 163 -6.52 -5.08 7.23
N PRO A 164 -7.61 -4.29 7.12
CA PRO A 164 -8.72 -4.58 6.19
C PRO A 164 -8.27 -4.81 4.75
N TYR A 165 -7.42 -3.96 4.20
CA TYR A 165 -6.93 -4.10 2.82
C TYR A 165 -6.09 -5.37 2.62
N ALA A 166 -5.26 -5.74 3.61
CA ALA A 166 -4.36 -6.88 3.52
C ALA A 166 -5.14 -8.20 3.57
N THR A 167 -6.09 -8.33 4.52
CA THR A 167 -6.94 -9.53 4.65
C THR A 167 -7.88 -9.70 3.46
N ALA A 168 -8.46 -8.60 2.95
CA ALA A 168 -9.30 -8.63 1.75
C ALA A 168 -8.49 -9.06 0.51
N SER A 169 -7.32 -8.46 0.30
CA SER A 169 -6.42 -8.83 -0.80
C SER A 169 -5.98 -10.28 -0.71
N ALA A 170 -5.62 -10.77 0.48
CA ALA A 170 -5.18 -12.15 0.69
C ALA A 170 -6.25 -13.17 0.27
N ARG A 171 -7.52 -12.91 0.60
CA ARG A 171 -8.65 -13.79 0.23
C ARG A 171 -8.86 -13.87 -1.29
N ILE A 172 -8.80 -12.74 -1.98
CA ILE A 172 -8.93 -12.68 -3.44
C ILE A 172 -7.76 -13.41 -4.09
N ILE A 173 -6.52 -13.06 -3.71
CA ILE A 173 -5.31 -13.69 -4.23
C ILE A 173 -5.30 -15.21 -3.99
N ALA A 174 -5.71 -15.66 -2.80
CA ALA A 174 -5.81 -17.09 -2.51
C ALA A 174 -6.77 -17.82 -3.46
N SER A 175 -7.90 -17.19 -3.78
CA SER A 175 -8.88 -17.73 -4.73
C SER A 175 -8.33 -17.81 -6.15
N GLU A 176 -7.61 -16.78 -6.61
CA GLU A 176 -7.04 -16.72 -7.96
C GLU A 176 -5.87 -17.69 -8.12
N LEU A 177 -4.95 -17.74 -7.16
CA LEU A 177 -3.82 -18.66 -7.16
C LEU A 177 -4.25 -20.13 -7.14
N LYS A 178 -5.36 -20.44 -6.46
CA LYS A 178 -5.94 -21.80 -6.46
C LYS A 178 -6.32 -22.26 -7.86
N GLN A 179 -6.77 -21.35 -8.73
CA GLN A 179 -7.17 -21.68 -10.11
C GLN A 179 -6.00 -22.14 -10.98
N VAL A 180 -4.77 -21.80 -10.61
CA VAL A 180 -3.54 -22.20 -11.31
C VAL A 180 -2.76 -23.30 -10.58
N GLY A 181 -3.33 -23.87 -9.50
CA GLY A 181 -2.70 -24.97 -8.76
C GLY A 181 -1.83 -24.54 -7.58
N ILE A 182 -1.88 -23.26 -7.16
CA ILE A 182 -1.19 -22.80 -5.94
C ILE A 182 -2.19 -22.72 -4.79
N THR A 183 -1.93 -23.44 -3.71
CA THR A 183 -2.71 -23.39 -2.47
C THR A 183 -2.02 -22.48 -1.46
N LEU A 184 -2.73 -21.47 -0.96
CA LEU A 184 -2.23 -20.63 0.13
C LEU A 184 -2.74 -21.15 1.49
N VAL A 185 -1.80 -21.33 2.43
CA VAL A 185 -2.10 -21.46 3.85
C VAL A 185 -1.91 -20.07 4.47
N THR A 186 -3.01 -19.43 4.82
CA THR A 186 -3.02 -18.02 5.24
C THR A 186 -3.16 -17.90 6.75
N ASP A 187 -2.23 -17.17 7.39
CA ASP A 187 -2.25 -16.77 8.79
C ASP A 187 -2.47 -15.25 8.87
N GLU A 188 -3.54 -14.82 9.53
CA GLU A 188 -3.77 -13.40 9.88
C GLU A 188 -3.08 -13.12 11.23
N LEU A 189 -2.13 -12.18 11.24
CA LEU A 189 -1.31 -11.84 12.40
C LEU A 189 -1.69 -10.46 12.95
N GLU A 190 -1.82 -10.38 14.27
CA GLU A 190 -2.02 -9.09 14.94
C GLU A 190 -0.91 -8.11 14.53
N PHE A 191 -1.33 -6.88 14.19
CA PHE A 191 -0.43 -5.81 13.76
C PHE A 191 -0.36 -4.72 14.86
N PRO A 192 0.84 -4.19 15.16
CA PRO A 192 2.09 -4.46 14.45
C PRO A 192 2.93 -5.63 15.02
N ALA A 193 2.77 -5.99 16.30
CA ALA A 193 3.77 -6.76 17.05
C ALA A 193 4.01 -8.17 16.48
N ARG A 194 2.96 -8.97 16.28
CA ARG A 194 3.11 -10.36 15.79
C ARG A 194 3.55 -10.41 14.33
N TRP A 195 3.06 -9.47 13.50
CA TRP A 195 3.50 -9.40 12.12
C TRP A 195 4.97 -8.98 12.02
N LEU A 196 5.40 -7.97 12.78
CA LEU A 196 6.80 -7.52 12.81
C LEU A 196 7.75 -8.64 13.25
N ASP A 197 7.38 -9.42 14.27
CA ASP A 197 8.19 -10.56 14.70
C ASP A 197 8.30 -11.64 13.61
N ALA A 198 7.16 -12.12 13.11
CA ALA A 198 7.14 -13.27 12.22
C ALA A 198 7.64 -12.94 10.80
N VAL A 199 7.22 -11.81 10.24
CA VAL A 199 7.47 -11.44 8.85
C VAL A 199 8.72 -10.57 8.75
N TYR A 200 8.72 -9.41 9.42
CA TYR A 200 9.80 -8.43 9.27
C TYR A 200 11.13 -8.93 9.86
N THR A 201 11.10 -9.46 11.09
CA THR A 201 12.33 -9.88 11.80
C THR A 201 12.80 -11.25 11.37
N ARG A 202 11.93 -12.27 11.40
CA ARG A 202 12.32 -13.65 11.16
C ARG A 202 12.21 -14.08 9.69
N ALA A 203 11.55 -13.31 8.85
CA ALA A 203 11.21 -13.69 7.47
C ALA A 203 10.57 -15.10 7.36
N ASP A 204 9.74 -15.47 8.36
CA ASP A 204 9.11 -16.78 8.48
C ASP A 204 7.78 -16.79 7.69
N TYR A 205 7.86 -16.65 6.37
CA TYR A 205 6.73 -16.59 5.43
C TYR A 205 7.23 -16.87 4.00
N ASP A 206 6.32 -17.20 3.08
CA ASP A 206 6.58 -17.18 1.65
C ASP A 206 6.03 -15.90 1.04
N LEU A 207 4.76 -15.56 1.33
CA LEU A 207 4.07 -14.36 0.87
C LEU A 207 3.54 -13.53 2.05
N THR A 208 3.54 -12.22 1.89
CA THR A 208 2.86 -11.27 2.80
C THR A 208 2.25 -10.13 2.00
N ILE A 209 1.31 -9.39 2.58
CA ILE A 209 0.76 -8.18 1.97
C ILE A 209 0.80 -7.07 3.00
N VAL A 210 1.51 -5.98 2.69
CA VAL A 210 1.60 -4.82 3.57
C VAL A 210 1.76 -3.55 2.75
N GLY A 211 1.25 -2.46 3.26
CA GLY A 211 1.41 -1.14 2.64
C GLY A 211 2.61 -0.38 3.18
N HIS A 212 3.24 0.36 2.33
CA HIS A 212 4.39 1.22 2.60
C HIS A 212 4.05 2.67 2.31
N PHE A 213 4.52 3.59 3.16
CA PHE A 213 4.23 5.02 3.08
C PHE A 213 5.46 5.90 2.93
N GLU A 214 6.63 5.36 3.25
CA GLU A 214 7.84 6.17 3.37
C GLU A 214 8.30 6.66 2.01
N PRO A 215 8.69 7.92 1.90
CA PRO A 215 9.27 8.43 0.66
C PRO A 215 10.51 7.64 0.25
N ARG A 216 10.57 7.23 -1.01
CA ARG A 216 11.68 6.45 -1.58
C ARG A 216 11.88 5.06 -0.96
N ASP A 217 10.82 4.42 -0.53
CA ASP A 217 10.86 3.08 0.10
C ASP A 217 11.51 2.01 -0.81
N ILE A 218 11.53 2.23 -2.11
CA ILE A 218 12.26 1.41 -3.07
C ILE A 218 13.72 1.15 -2.67
N VAL A 219 14.37 2.06 -1.93
CA VAL A 219 15.78 1.88 -1.52
C VAL A 219 15.96 0.72 -0.52
N ASN A 220 14.91 0.34 0.21
CA ASN A 220 14.94 -0.78 1.14
C ASN A 220 15.19 -2.12 0.44
N TRP A 221 14.84 -2.24 -0.84
CA TRP A 221 15.15 -3.42 -1.66
C TRP A 221 16.64 -3.63 -1.90
N ALA A 222 17.48 -2.63 -1.65
CA ALA A 222 18.93 -2.77 -1.74
C ALA A 222 19.56 -3.42 -0.50
N ASN A 223 18.79 -3.62 0.56
CA ASN A 223 19.23 -4.36 1.73
C ASN A 223 18.81 -5.85 1.61
N PRO A 224 19.76 -6.79 1.37
CA PRO A 224 19.42 -8.21 1.22
C PRO A 224 18.89 -8.85 2.52
N ASP A 225 19.12 -8.21 3.67
CA ASP A 225 18.59 -8.64 4.97
C ASP A 225 17.20 -8.08 5.29
N TYR A 226 16.67 -7.18 4.44
CA TYR A 226 15.30 -6.73 4.61
C TYR A 226 14.32 -7.89 4.43
N TYR A 227 13.12 -7.80 4.93
CA TYR A 227 12.22 -8.96 5.02
C TYR A 227 11.89 -9.64 3.68
N TRP A 228 12.02 -8.95 2.53
CA TRP A 228 11.87 -9.55 1.19
C TRP A 228 12.99 -10.49 0.79
N ARG A 229 14.15 -10.41 1.45
CA ARG A 229 15.34 -11.24 1.17
C ARG A 229 15.77 -11.19 -0.30
N TYR A 230 15.58 -10.03 -0.94
CA TYR A 230 16.00 -9.80 -2.31
C TYR A 230 17.48 -9.39 -2.36
N ASP A 231 18.26 -10.09 -3.17
CA ASP A 231 19.69 -9.84 -3.31
C ASP A 231 20.06 -9.70 -4.80
N ASN A 232 20.21 -8.46 -5.28
CA ASN A 232 20.66 -8.15 -6.63
C ASN A 232 21.74 -7.07 -6.58
N PRO A 233 23.03 -7.42 -6.81
CA PRO A 233 24.15 -6.48 -6.77
C PRO A 233 24.03 -5.33 -7.78
N LYS A 234 23.36 -5.54 -8.93
CA LYS A 234 23.14 -4.48 -9.92
C LYS A 234 22.14 -3.44 -9.39
N PHE A 235 21.07 -3.89 -8.78
CA PHE A 235 20.10 -3.01 -8.13
C PHE A 235 20.75 -2.20 -6.99
N GLN A 236 21.50 -2.88 -6.12
CA GLN A 236 22.21 -2.25 -4.99
C GLN A 236 23.16 -1.14 -5.47
N LYS A 237 23.91 -1.38 -6.56
CA LYS A 237 24.80 -0.37 -7.16
C LYS A 237 24.03 0.84 -7.69
N LEU A 238 22.86 0.62 -8.30
CA LEU A 238 22.02 1.73 -8.80
C LEU A 238 21.48 2.56 -7.63
N VAL A 239 20.97 1.93 -6.58
CA VAL A 239 20.50 2.64 -5.38
C VAL A 239 21.65 3.43 -4.75
N THR A 240 22.83 2.83 -4.55
CA THR A 240 24.00 3.53 -4.02
C THR A 240 24.36 4.73 -4.89
N LYS A 241 24.37 4.57 -6.23
CA LYS A 241 24.65 5.66 -7.16
C LYS A 241 23.61 6.78 -7.04
N ALA A 242 22.33 6.45 -6.94
CA ALA A 242 21.26 7.44 -6.80
C ALA A 242 21.35 8.22 -5.47
N MET A 243 21.78 7.58 -4.39
CA MET A 243 21.90 8.18 -3.07
C MET A 243 23.16 9.02 -2.85
N THR A 244 24.24 8.74 -3.59
CA THR A 244 25.57 9.37 -3.38
C THR A 244 26.09 10.15 -4.58
N GLY A 245 25.47 9.99 -5.75
CA GLY A 245 25.88 10.62 -7.01
C GLY A 245 25.28 12.02 -7.22
N PRO A 246 25.55 12.62 -8.40
CA PRO A 246 25.02 13.92 -8.76
C PRO A 246 23.48 13.93 -8.79
N ALA A 247 22.86 15.00 -8.28
CA ALA A 247 21.41 15.15 -8.30
C ALA A 247 20.78 15.05 -9.70
N SER A 248 21.51 15.47 -10.73
CA SER A 248 21.10 15.38 -12.15
C SER A 248 20.92 13.95 -12.66
N GLU A 249 21.54 12.95 -12.02
CA GLU A 249 21.48 11.54 -12.44
C GLU A 249 20.49 10.71 -11.64
N VAL A 250 19.92 11.28 -10.55
CA VAL A 250 19.05 10.53 -9.62
C VAL A 250 17.85 9.93 -10.34
N ASN A 251 17.12 10.74 -11.11
CA ASN A 251 15.88 10.26 -11.76
C ASN A 251 16.14 9.11 -12.73
N ASP A 252 17.14 9.22 -13.59
CA ASP A 252 17.45 8.16 -14.56
C ASP A 252 17.96 6.89 -13.87
N THR A 253 18.74 7.05 -12.81
CA THR A 253 19.25 5.93 -12.03
C THR A 253 18.15 5.20 -11.29
N MET A 254 17.21 5.94 -10.68
CA MET A 254 16.05 5.37 -9.97
C MET A 254 15.07 4.70 -10.93
N LYS A 255 14.85 5.24 -12.15
CA LYS A 255 14.06 4.54 -13.18
C LYS A 255 14.65 3.18 -13.53
N GLN A 256 15.99 3.13 -13.71
CA GLN A 256 16.68 1.86 -13.99
C GLN A 256 16.50 0.86 -12.82
N ALA A 257 16.60 1.33 -11.58
CA ALA A 257 16.36 0.51 -10.41
C ALA A 257 14.91 -0.02 -10.37
N ALA A 258 13.91 0.83 -10.60
CA ALA A 258 12.50 0.44 -10.66
C ALA A 258 12.22 -0.64 -11.73
N ARG A 259 12.85 -0.52 -12.91
CA ARG A 259 12.74 -1.54 -13.97
C ARG A 259 13.31 -2.88 -13.53
N ILE A 260 14.46 -2.90 -12.85
CA ILE A 260 15.05 -4.15 -12.34
C ILE A 260 14.11 -4.86 -11.37
N LEU A 261 13.50 -4.14 -10.42
CA LEU A 261 12.56 -4.76 -9.48
C LEU A 261 11.35 -5.39 -10.19
N ASN A 262 10.84 -4.71 -11.23
CA ASN A 262 9.75 -5.24 -12.05
C ASN A 262 10.18 -6.45 -12.87
N ASP A 263 11.32 -6.35 -13.57
CA ASP A 263 11.83 -7.40 -14.45
C ASP A 263 12.21 -8.67 -13.69
N ASP A 264 12.79 -8.55 -12.50
CA ASP A 264 13.14 -9.68 -11.62
C ASP A 264 11.93 -10.26 -10.86
N VAL A 265 10.78 -9.59 -10.94
CA VAL A 265 9.60 -9.92 -10.13
C VAL A 265 9.98 -10.12 -8.66
N SER A 266 10.73 -9.14 -8.12
CA SER A 266 11.27 -9.21 -6.76
C SER A 266 10.17 -9.27 -5.69
N GLY A 267 8.99 -8.69 -6.00
CA GLY A 267 7.76 -8.69 -5.23
C GLY A 267 6.55 -8.42 -6.10
N GLY A 268 5.37 -8.49 -5.54
CA GLY A 268 4.12 -8.15 -6.21
C GLY A 268 3.73 -6.70 -5.92
N PHE A 269 4.00 -5.79 -6.85
CA PHE A 269 3.53 -4.40 -6.76
C PHE A 269 2.06 -4.37 -7.18
N LEU A 270 1.14 -4.25 -6.19
CA LEU A 270 -0.27 -4.47 -6.42
C LEU A 270 -0.98 -3.18 -6.83
N TYR A 271 -1.07 -2.22 -5.93
CA TYR A 271 -1.79 -0.96 -6.17
C TYR A 271 -1.41 0.11 -5.13
N LEU A 272 -1.74 1.36 -5.45
CA LEU A 272 -1.77 2.46 -4.50
C LEU A 272 -3.14 2.54 -3.83
N MET A 273 -3.15 2.72 -2.52
CA MET A 273 -4.35 3.08 -1.79
C MET A 273 -4.77 4.50 -2.15
N PRO A 274 -6.07 4.76 -2.33
CA PRO A 274 -6.56 6.12 -2.49
C PRO A 274 -6.49 6.89 -1.17
N LYS A 275 -6.45 8.22 -1.23
CA LYS A 275 -6.81 9.10 -0.13
C LYS A 275 -8.30 9.37 -0.21
N ILE A 276 -9.07 8.97 0.78
CA ILE A 276 -10.50 9.27 0.86
C ILE A 276 -10.77 9.99 2.18
N THR A 277 -10.90 11.30 2.11
CA THR A 277 -11.30 12.12 3.26
C THR A 277 -12.79 12.45 3.15
N ILE A 278 -13.51 12.32 4.25
CA ILE A 278 -14.94 12.68 4.31
C ILE A 278 -15.10 13.73 5.40
N THR A 279 -15.79 14.81 5.07
CA THR A 279 -16.07 15.86 6.03
C THR A 279 -17.57 16.08 6.18
N ARG A 280 -17.98 16.63 7.31
CA ARG A 280 -19.26 17.34 7.40
C ARG A 280 -19.27 18.46 6.36
N ALA A 281 -20.41 18.70 5.72
CA ALA A 281 -20.54 19.75 4.73
C ALA A 281 -20.18 21.14 5.32
N GLY A 282 -19.43 21.93 4.54
CA GLY A 282 -18.95 23.25 4.94
C GLY A 282 -17.51 23.27 5.49
N ILE A 283 -16.90 22.12 5.73
CA ILE A 283 -15.48 22.07 6.09
C ILE A 283 -14.62 22.08 4.83
N THR A 284 -13.66 22.99 4.75
CA THR A 284 -12.81 23.19 3.57
C THR A 284 -11.34 23.35 3.95
N GLY A 285 -10.45 23.40 2.95
CA GLY A 285 -9.01 23.66 3.14
C GLY A 285 -8.17 22.44 3.43
N LEU A 286 -8.72 21.23 3.28
CA LEU A 286 -7.96 19.98 3.38
C LEU A 286 -7.27 19.63 2.06
N GLY A 287 -6.06 19.06 2.17
CA GLY A 287 -5.32 18.56 1.01
C GLY A 287 -5.99 17.34 0.37
N HIS A 288 -6.05 17.31 -0.97
CA HIS A 288 -6.58 16.16 -1.71
C HIS A 288 -5.63 14.96 -1.65
N ASN A 289 -4.34 15.21 -1.82
CA ASN A 289 -3.31 14.16 -1.88
C ASN A 289 -2.56 14.03 -0.57
N ALA A 290 -2.07 12.83 -0.25
CA ALA A 290 -1.21 12.60 0.89
C ALA A 290 0.05 11.83 0.46
N THR A 291 1.21 12.51 0.54
CA THR A 291 2.53 11.92 0.28
C THR A 291 3.31 11.62 1.57
N SER A 292 2.64 11.69 2.70
CA SER A 292 3.15 11.35 4.03
C SER A 292 1.97 11.05 4.97
N LEU A 293 2.27 10.59 6.18
CA LEU A 293 1.29 10.41 7.25
C LEU A 293 0.88 11.71 7.96
N SER A 294 1.42 12.86 7.55
CA SER A 294 1.05 14.14 8.14
C SER A 294 -0.34 14.59 7.70
N PHE A 295 -1.05 15.25 8.60
CA PHE A 295 -2.35 15.86 8.35
C PHE A 295 -2.21 17.37 8.49
N ASP A 296 -2.28 18.10 7.35
CA ASP A 296 -2.13 19.55 7.34
C ASP A 296 -3.44 20.24 7.75
N LEU A 297 -3.40 20.95 8.86
CA LEU A 297 -4.51 21.70 9.42
C LEU A 297 -4.46 23.19 9.10
N THR A 298 -3.41 23.68 8.44
CA THR A 298 -3.16 25.12 8.30
C THR A 298 -4.21 25.81 7.41
N GLY A 299 -4.77 25.08 6.45
CA GLY A 299 -5.83 25.57 5.57
C GLY A 299 -7.25 25.31 6.06
N LEU A 300 -7.42 24.59 7.18
CA LEU A 300 -8.73 24.13 7.63
C LEU A 300 -9.66 25.30 7.98
N GLU A 301 -10.86 25.27 7.42
CA GLU A 301 -11.94 26.22 7.69
C GLU A 301 -13.25 25.48 7.92
N ASP A 302 -14.01 25.95 8.90
CA ASP A 302 -15.42 25.59 9.09
C ASP A 302 -16.28 26.78 8.63
N LYS A 303 -17.10 26.55 7.62
CA LYS A 303 -18.00 27.56 7.02
C LYS A 303 -19.48 27.33 7.35
N ALA A 304 -19.76 26.33 8.23
CA ALA A 304 -21.13 26.03 8.64
C ALA A 304 -21.64 26.96 9.74
#